data_86552cb429437db71e05981476282246
#
_entry.id   86552cb429437db71e05981476282246
#
_cell.length_a   1.000
_cell.length_b   1.000
_cell.length_c   1.000
_cell.angle_alpha   90.00
_cell.angle_beta   90.00
_cell.angle_gamma   90.00
#
_symmetry.space_group_name_H-M   'P 1'
#
loop_
_entity.id
_entity.type
_entity.pdbx_description
1 polymer ?
#
loop_
_entity_poly.entity_id
_entity_poly.type
_entity_poly.pdbx_seq_one_letter_code
_entity_poly.pdbx_strand_id
1 'polypeptide(L)'
;MKRRDFLLSLAAAACLPGCHSPSKPGLPPGNLLGAGLERGHRLRGRDFPAPSETRQVGVAIVGGGIAGLSSAWKLNKSGFGDFRLFELEDETGGNARAGHNAVSAYPWGAHYLPLPGPEARDVRELLADLGVLRGDPHAEAPVYDERFLCFAPQERLYRHGIWQEGLLPQIGATRRDQEQYRRFFDLLERYRQQRSATGERAFAIPAVLSSRDPELLALDTLSMRAFMLQHGLDSEPLHWYVNYGCRDDYGSHHGEVSAWAGLHYFLSRDGFAANGDGEQVLTWPEGNAWLAQQMRQRFDERVETAALVHRIAEYPRHVELDVYLARENRTVRWRANRVIFAAPVFVLPHVVADLDSSLRDAASAVQYAPWLVANLTLGEALQHGNGAA
;
A
#
# COMPACT_ATOMS: atom_id res chain seq x y z
N MET A 1 -0.55 -25.06 22.63
CA MET A 1 -1.16 -24.61 23.93
C MET A 1 -2.64 -24.32 23.66
N LYS A 2 -3.57 -24.96 24.40
CA LYS A 2 -5.00 -24.74 24.15
C LYS A 2 -5.43 -23.39 24.74
N ARG A 3 -6.37 -22.68 24.07
CA ARG A 3 -6.89 -21.37 24.51
C ARG A 3 -7.29 -21.32 25.99
N ARG A 4 -7.76 -22.43 26.52
CA ARG A 4 -8.17 -22.60 27.93
C ARG A 4 -6.97 -22.56 28.88
N ASP A 5 -5.82 -23.09 28.49
CA ASP A 5 -4.60 -23.14 29.33
C ASP A 5 -3.95 -21.75 29.42
N PHE A 6 -4.07 -20.94 28.35
CA PHE A 6 -3.64 -19.54 28.33
C PHE A 6 -4.48 -18.68 29.29
N LEU A 7 -5.80 -18.86 29.30
CA LEU A 7 -6.71 -18.12 30.19
C LEU A 7 -6.54 -18.52 31.65
N LEU A 8 -6.26 -19.78 31.96
CA LEU A 8 -5.98 -20.27 33.31
C LEU A 8 -4.64 -19.74 33.84
N SER A 9 -3.62 -19.60 32.97
CA SER A 9 -2.35 -18.99 33.33
C SER A 9 -2.46 -17.51 33.67
N LEU A 10 -3.36 -16.77 32.99
CA LEU A 10 -3.65 -15.37 33.31
C LEU A 10 -4.39 -15.22 34.66
N ALA A 11 -5.31 -16.13 34.98
CA ALA A 11 -6.05 -16.10 36.25
C ALA A 11 -5.17 -16.45 37.46
N ALA A 12 -4.22 -17.35 37.30
CA ALA A 12 -3.27 -17.73 38.36
C ALA A 12 -2.25 -16.62 38.69
N ALA A 13 -1.91 -15.76 37.74
CA ALA A 13 -1.03 -14.61 37.95
C ALA A 13 -1.70 -13.46 38.75
N ALA A 14 -3.02 -13.47 38.88
CA ALA A 14 -3.79 -12.45 39.59
C ALA A 14 -3.90 -12.68 41.11
N CYS A 15 -3.42 -13.83 41.64
CA CYS A 15 -3.63 -14.26 43.03
C CYS A 15 -2.37 -14.24 43.91
N LEU A 16 -1.28 -13.59 43.51
CA LEU A 16 -0.11 -13.44 44.39
C LEU A 16 -0.23 -12.17 45.27
N PRO A 17 -0.24 -12.29 46.59
CA PRO A 17 -0.31 -11.11 47.46
C PRO A 17 1.07 -10.46 47.59
N GLY A 18 1.13 -9.19 47.25
CA GLY A 18 1.94 -8.19 47.93
C GLY A 18 3.41 -8.05 47.63
N CYS A 19 3.71 -7.35 46.56
CA CYS A 19 4.74 -6.32 46.58
C CYS A 19 4.10 -5.06 46.01
N HIS A 20 4.23 -3.90 46.67
CA HIS A 20 3.83 -2.62 46.11
C HIS A 20 4.66 -2.35 44.87
N SER A 21 4.22 -2.91 43.74
CA SER A 21 4.70 -2.47 42.44
C SER A 21 4.16 -1.05 42.24
N PRO A 22 5.00 -0.11 41.81
CA PRO A 22 4.49 1.20 41.38
C PRO A 22 3.36 0.93 40.39
N SER A 23 2.22 1.58 40.58
CA SER A 23 1.06 1.46 39.71
C SER A 23 1.56 1.56 38.28
N LYS A 24 1.40 0.49 37.50
CA LYS A 24 1.74 0.53 36.07
C LYS A 24 0.98 1.73 35.52
N PRO A 25 1.64 2.69 34.86
CA PRO A 25 0.92 3.77 34.23
C PRO A 25 -0.19 3.13 33.37
N GLY A 26 -1.43 3.60 33.58
CA GLY A 26 -2.57 3.11 32.79
C GLY A 26 -2.22 3.20 31.30
N LEU A 27 -2.73 2.28 30.50
CA LEU A 27 -2.57 2.38 29.06
C LEU A 27 -3.02 3.78 28.60
N PRO A 28 -2.28 4.44 27.70
CA PRO A 28 -2.71 5.72 27.17
C PRO A 28 -4.09 5.57 26.52
N PRO A 29 -4.97 6.59 26.64
CA PRO A 29 -6.25 6.55 25.94
C PRO A 29 -6.02 6.44 24.45
N GLY A 30 -6.82 5.63 23.78
CA GLY A 30 -6.68 5.41 22.33
C GLY A 30 -7.91 4.72 21.73
N ASN A 31 -7.96 4.72 20.42
CA ASN A 31 -9.01 4.08 19.66
C ASN A 31 -8.39 3.10 18.66
N LEU A 32 -9.06 1.98 18.41
CA LEU A 32 -8.76 1.10 17.29
C LEU A 32 -9.64 1.52 16.13
N LEU A 33 -9.02 2.06 15.08
CA LEU A 33 -9.67 2.46 13.84
C LEU A 33 -9.39 1.44 12.75
N GLY A 34 -10.29 1.33 11.77
CA GLY A 34 -10.12 0.36 10.69
C GLY A 34 -11.16 0.52 9.59
N ALA A 35 -11.26 -0.49 8.75
CA ALA A 35 -12.29 -0.58 7.72
C ALA A 35 -13.69 -0.77 8.34
N GLY A 36 -14.72 -0.32 7.64
CA GLY A 36 -16.13 -0.46 8.01
C GLY A 36 -16.60 -1.91 7.94
N LEU A 37 -16.14 -2.73 8.89
CA LEU A 37 -16.38 -4.18 8.91
C LEU A 37 -17.87 -4.52 8.86
N GLU A 38 -18.71 -3.79 9.57
CA GLU A 38 -20.14 -4.01 9.60
C GLU A 38 -20.77 -3.86 8.21
N ARG A 39 -20.41 -2.81 7.46
CA ARG A 39 -20.90 -2.61 6.09
C ARG A 39 -20.38 -3.68 5.16
N GLY A 40 -19.07 -3.98 5.20
CA GLY A 40 -18.48 -5.00 4.35
C GLY A 40 -19.03 -6.41 4.63
N HIS A 41 -19.24 -6.75 5.89
CA HIS A 41 -19.80 -8.06 6.29
C HIS A 41 -21.25 -8.28 5.87
N ARG A 42 -22.01 -7.23 5.55
CA ARG A 42 -23.36 -7.40 4.96
C ARG A 42 -23.35 -8.19 3.66
N LEU A 43 -22.24 -8.17 2.91
CA LEU A 43 -22.11 -9.03 1.71
C LEU A 43 -22.25 -10.52 2.01
N ARG A 44 -21.96 -10.97 3.24
CA ARG A 44 -22.12 -12.37 3.66
C ARG A 44 -23.60 -12.76 3.86
N GLY A 45 -24.37 -11.84 4.44
CA GLY A 45 -25.80 -12.06 4.72
C GLY A 45 -26.71 -11.85 3.50
N ARG A 46 -26.25 -11.08 2.51
CA ARG A 46 -27.01 -10.71 1.31
C ARG A 46 -28.37 -10.07 1.59
N ASP A 47 -28.53 -9.50 2.77
CA ASP A 47 -29.77 -8.84 3.19
C ASP A 47 -29.73 -7.36 2.82
N PHE A 48 -30.20 -7.06 1.60
CA PHE A 48 -30.28 -5.71 1.06
C PHE A 48 -31.71 -5.43 0.57
N PRO A 49 -32.22 -4.21 0.78
CA PRO A 49 -33.48 -3.80 0.20
C PRO A 49 -33.48 -3.97 -1.32
N ALA A 50 -34.63 -4.34 -1.90
CA ALA A 50 -34.76 -4.34 -3.35
C ALA A 50 -34.48 -2.93 -3.94
N PRO A 51 -33.92 -2.82 -5.15
CA PRO A 51 -33.67 -1.52 -5.78
C PRO A 51 -34.95 -0.68 -5.87
N SER A 52 -34.91 0.53 -5.33
CA SER A 52 -36.07 1.44 -5.31
C SER A 52 -36.16 2.30 -6.57
N GLU A 53 -35.05 2.47 -7.30
CA GLU A 53 -34.95 3.22 -8.54
C GLU A 53 -33.82 2.68 -9.42
N THR A 54 -33.84 3.10 -10.70
CA THR A 54 -32.76 2.79 -11.66
C THR A 54 -32.18 4.09 -12.21
N ARG A 55 -30.86 4.21 -12.17
CA ARG A 55 -30.09 5.33 -12.74
C ARG A 55 -29.17 4.83 -13.84
N GLN A 56 -28.65 5.75 -14.66
CA GLN A 56 -27.70 5.43 -15.75
C GLN A 56 -26.41 6.20 -15.59
N VAL A 57 -25.29 5.59 -16.03
CA VAL A 57 -23.98 6.21 -16.06
C VAL A 57 -23.11 5.54 -17.14
N GLY A 58 -22.22 6.28 -17.77
CA GLY A 58 -21.27 5.71 -18.74
C GLY A 58 -20.30 4.72 -18.10
N VAL A 59 -19.63 5.12 -17.02
CA VAL A 59 -18.69 4.27 -16.27
C VAL A 59 -18.98 4.27 -14.78
N ALA A 60 -19.14 3.09 -14.20
CA ALA A 60 -19.21 2.91 -12.75
C ALA A 60 -17.85 2.45 -12.22
N ILE A 61 -17.33 3.12 -11.19
CA ILE A 61 -16.09 2.77 -10.52
C ILE A 61 -16.44 2.23 -9.12
N VAL A 62 -16.00 1.02 -8.81
CA VAL A 62 -16.30 0.34 -7.55
C VAL A 62 -15.06 0.33 -6.66
N GLY A 63 -15.11 1.11 -5.58
CA GLY A 63 -14.01 1.32 -4.63
C GLY A 63 -13.34 2.68 -4.81
N GLY A 64 -13.28 3.45 -3.72
CA GLY A 64 -12.71 4.81 -3.66
C GLY A 64 -11.31 4.85 -3.04
N GLY A 65 -10.57 3.75 -3.08
CA GLY A 65 -9.13 3.73 -2.80
C GLY A 65 -8.32 4.40 -3.91
N ILE A 66 -6.98 4.39 -3.81
CA ILE A 66 -6.10 5.04 -4.80
C ILE A 66 -6.37 4.53 -6.22
N ALA A 67 -6.63 3.23 -6.42
CA ALA A 67 -6.93 2.67 -7.73
C ALA A 67 -8.20 3.27 -8.36
N GLY A 68 -9.29 3.42 -7.58
CA GLY A 68 -10.53 4.04 -8.07
C GLY A 68 -10.39 5.54 -8.28
N LEU A 69 -9.72 6.24 -7.37
CA LEU A 69 -9.49 7.68 -7.48
C LEU A 69 -8.60 8.02 -8.68
N SER A 70 -7.54 7.26 -8.94
CA SER A 70 -6.68 7.47 -10.10
C SER A 70 -7.40 7.14 -11.42
N SER A 71 -8.28 6.11 -11.42
CA SER A 71 -9.14 5.83 -12.57
C SER A 71 -10.09 6.99 -12.86
N ALA A 72 -10.74 7.53 -11.83
CA ALA A 72 -11.61 8.70 -11.93
C ALA A 72 -10.85 9.95 -12.39
N TRP A 73 -9.65 10.19 -11.84
CA TRP A 73 -8.78 11.27 -12.26
C TRP A 73 -8.41 11.16 -13.75
N LYS A 74 -8.04 9.97 -14.22
CA LYS A 74 -7.65 9.76 -15.62
C LYS A 74 -8.84 9.98 -16.57
N LEU A 75 -10.05 9.50 -16.22
CA LEU A 75 -11.27 9.77 -16.97
C LEU A 75 -11.56 11.27 -17.00
N ASN A 76 -11.53 11.95 -15.86
CA ASN A 76 -11.77 13.38 -15.76
C ASN A 76 -10.75 14.19 -16.56
N LYS A 77 -9.46 13.84 -16.48
CA LYS A 77 -8.37 14.48 -17.26
C LYS A 77 -8.57 14.32 -18.78
N SER A 78 -9.13 13.20 -19.21
CA SER A 78 -9.44 12.95 -20.63
C SER A 78 -10.70 13.66 -21.11
N GLY A 79 -11.39 14.44 -20.26
CA GLY A 79 -12.65 15.10 -20.57
C GLY A 79 -13.88 14.21 -20.48
N PHE A 80 -13.74 12.94 -20.04
CA PHE A 80 -14.85 12.05 -19.85
C PHE A 80 -15.50 12.27 -18.49
N GLY A 81 -16.67 12.89 -18.45
CA GLY A 81 -17.39 13.28 -17.22
C GLY A 81 -18.53 12.33 -16.82
N ASP A 82 -18.94 11.39 -17.68
CA ASP A 82 -20.05 10.48 -17.40
C ASP A 82 -19.58 9.25 -16.63
N PHE A 83 -19.12 9.48 -15.40
CA PHE A 83 -18.76 8.40 -14.47
C PHE A 83 -19.29 8.66 -13.06
N ARG A 84 -19.39 7.58 -12.27
CA ARG A 84 -19.74 7.60 -10.84
C ARG A 84 -18.83 6.65 -10.09
N LEU A 85 -18.28 7.10 -8.96
CA LEU A 85 -17.44 6.31 -8.07
C LEU A 85 -18.21 5.98 -6.79
N PHE A 86 -18.23 4.71 -6.40
CA PHE A 86 -18.91 4.20 -5.21
C PHE A 86 -17.88 3.73 -4.19
N GLU A 87 -17.95 4.28 -2.97
CA GLU A 87 -17.08 3.95 -1.85
C GLU A 87 -17.89 3.43 -0.67
N LEU A 88 -17.50 2.27 -0.14
CA LEU A 88 -18.10 1.62 1.04
C LEU A 88 -18.03 2.51 2.29
N GLU A 89 -16.88 3.14 2.50
CA GLU A 89 -16.60 3.94 3.68
C GLU A 89 -17.29 5.32 3.60
N ASP A 90 -17.26 6.07 4.69
CA ASP A 90 -17.73 7.45 4.71
C ASP A 90 -16.75 8.41 4.02
N GLU A 91 -15.52 7.95 3.80
CA GLU A 91 -14.43 8.70 3.17
C GLU A 91 -13.70 7.83 2.14
N THR A 92 -13.18 8.48 1.09
CA THR A 92 -12.30 7.84 0.11
C THR A 92 -10.86 7.75 0.63
N GLY A 93 -10.01 6.98 -0.08
CA GLY A 93 -8.58 6.86 0.20
C GLY A 93 -8.14 5.42 0.49
N GLY A 94 -9.03 4.55 0.95
CA GLY A 94 -8.68 3.16 1.25
C GLY A 94 -7.55 3.08 2.29
N ASN A 95 -6.43 2.43 1.97
CA ASN A 95 -5.25 2.32 2.83
C ASN A 95 -4.44 3.64 2.93
N ALA A 96 -4.75 4.63 2.10
CA ALA A 96 -4.14 5.96 2.14
C ALA A 96 -4.98 6.98 2.96
N ARG A 97 -5.86 6.52 3.84
CA ARG A 97 -6.59 7.41 4.76
C ARG A 97 -5.67 7.97 5.85
N ALA A 98 -6.10 9.06 6.45
CA ALA A 98 -5.39 9.74 7.51
C ALA A 98 -6.32 10.12 8.66
N GLY A 99 -5.74 10.43 9.80
CA GLY A 99 -6.40 11.07 10.93
C GLY A 99 -5.76 12.43 11.21
N HIS A 100 -6.35 13.15 12.15
CA HIS A 100 -5.79 14.37 12.69
C HIS A 100 -6.15 14.53 14.17
N ASN A 101 -5.32 15.24 14.89
CA ASN A 101 -5.58 15.66 16.25
C ASN A 101 -5.12 17.12 16.45
N ALA A 102 -5.12 17.59 17.70
CA ALA A 102 -4.70 18.97 18.01
C ALA A 102 -3.21 19.25 17.72
N VAL A 103 -2.39 18.22 17.57
CA VAL A 103 -0.94 18.33 17.33
C VAL A 103 -0.62 18.34 15.85
N SER A 104 -1.14 17.35 15.09
CA SER A 104 -0.85 17.21 13.66
C SER A 104 -1.87 16.31 12.96
N ALA A 105 -1.88 16.34 11.63
CA ALA A 105 -2.36 15.24 10.81
C ALA A 105 -1.37 14.07 10.88
N TYR A 106 -1.86 12.85 10.63
CA TYR A 106 -1.04 11.64 10.62
C TYR A 106 -1.64 10.56 9.70
N PRO A 107 -0.82 9.79 8.96
CA PRO A 107 -1.31 8.70 8.11
C PRO A 107 -1.80 7.51 8.96
N TRP A 108 -2.82 6.80 8.46
CA TRP A 108 -3.23 5.50 9.03
C TRP A 108 -2.45 4.33 8.44
N GLY A 109 -1.79 4.52 7.30
CA GLY A 109 -1.04 3.49 6.59
C GLY A 109 -0.04 4.11 5.65
N ALA A 110 -0.34 4.15 4.37
CA ALA A 110 0.54 4.66 3.33
C ALA A 110 0.94 6.12 3.58
N HIS A 111 2.23 6.38 3.79
CA HIS A 111 2.72 7.67 4.30
C HIS A 111 3.76 8.35 3.41
N TYR A 112 4.30 7.67 2.41
CA TYR A 112 5.24 8.24 1.45
C TYR A 112 5.01 7.68 0.05
N LEU A 113 5.57 8.35 -0.93
CA LEU A 113 5.65 7.89 -2.32
C LEU A 113 7.12 7.91 -2.74
N PRO A 114 7.71 6.77 -3.15
CA PRO A 114 9.02 6.78 -3.80
C PRO A 114 9.01 7.70 -5.01
N LEU A 115 10.11 8.37 -5.31
CA LEU A 115 10.21 9.17 -6.52
C LEU A 115 9.86 8.31 -7.74
N PRO A 116 8.87 8.70 -8.56
CA PRO A 116 8.45 7.86 -9.68
C PRO A 116 9.50 7.83 -10.78
N GLY A 117 9.87 6.63 -11.20
CA GLY A 117 10.75 6.37 -12.34
C GLY A 117 10.15 6.86 -13.67
N PRO A 118 10.93 6.81 -14.76
CA PRO A 118 10.49 7.30 -16.08
C PRO A 118 9.32 6.52 -16.65
N GLU A 119 9.15 5.26 -16.28
CA GLU A 119 8.05 4.40 -16.70
C GLU A 119 6.72 4.75 -16.01
N ALA A 120 6.77 5.36 -14.82
CA ALA A 120 5.60 5.76 -14.05
C ALA A 120 4.97 7.08 -14.56
N ARG A 121 4.73 7.16 -15.87
CA ARG A 121 4.28 8.39 -16.57
C ARG A 121 3.01 8.97 -15.98
N ASP A 122 1.98 8.14 -15.75
CA ASP A 122 0.70 8.62 -15.21
C ASP A 122 0.86 9.19 -13.79
N VAL A 123 1.75 8.63 -12.97
CA VAL A 123 2.05 9.16 -11.64
C VAL A 123 2.77 10.52 -11.75
N ARG A 124 3.76 10.65 -12.62
CA ARG A 124 4.46 11.92 -12.87
C ARG A 124 3.51 12.99 -13.39
N GLU A 125 2.61 12.64 -14.31
CA GLU A 125 1.56 13.53 -14.80
C GLU A 125 0.60 13.98 -13.68
N LEU A 126 0.19 13.06 -12.80
CA LEU A 126 -0.62 13.39 -11.62
C LEU A 126 0.12 14.38 -10.71
N LEU A 127 1.38 14.11 -10.39
CA LEU A 127 2.18 14.98 -9.53
C LEU A 127 2.39 16.37 -10.15
N ALA A 128 2.52 16.47 -11.47
CA ALA A 128 2.56 17.75 -12.17
C ALA A 128 1.22 18.48 -12.09
N ASP A 129 0.09 17.79 -12.34
CA ASP A 129 -1.25 18.36 -12.20
C ASP A 129 -1.54 18.87 -10.78
N LEU A 130 -0.91 18.28 -9.77
CA LEU A 130 -1.02 18.65 -8.36
C LEU A 130 0.01 19.70 -7.91
N GLY A 131 0.93 20.11 -8.79
CA GLY A 131 1.98 21.07 -8.50
C GLY A 131 3.10 20.54 -7.60
N VAL A 132 3.18 19.22 -7.41
CA VAL A 132 4.26 18.53 -6.67
C VAL A 132 5.49 18.38 -7.57
N LEU A 133 5.30 18.04 -8.83
CA LEU A 133 6.35 18.02 -9.85
C LEU A 133 6.28 19.32 -10.65
N ARG A 134 7.43 19.95 -10.84
CA ARG A 134 7.55 21.23 -11.57
C ARG A 134 8.16 21.02 -12.96
N GLY A 135 7.61 21.69 -13.96
CA GLY A 135 8.08 21.62 -15.34
C GLY A 135 7.55 20.39 -16.08
N ASP A 136 8.39 19.79 -16.93
CA ASP A 136 8.00 18.65 -17.77
C ASP A 136 7.98 17.35 -16.96
N PRO A 137 6.82 16.69 -16.82
CA PRO A 137 6.72 15.40 -16.12
C PRO A 137 7.49 14.27 -16.82
N HIS A 138 7.85 14.45 -18.08
CA HIS A 138 8.60 13.45 -18.87
C HIS A 138 10.11 13.72 -18.91
N ALA A 139 10.59 14.76 -18.22
CA ALA A 139 12.03 15.02 -18.11
C ALA A 139 12.77 13.79 -17.54
N GLU A 140 14.02 13.58 -17.99
CA GLU A 140 14.89 12.54 -17.45
C GLU A 140 15.08 12.72 -15.94
N ALA A 141 15.35 13.94 -15.53
CA ALA A 141 15.52 14.34 -14.12
C ALA A 141 14.47 15.43 -13.76
N PRO A 142 13.27 15.05 -13.31
CA PRO A 142 12.24 16.00 -12.94
C PRO A 142 12.62 16.78 -11.67
N VAL A 143 12.10 18.01 -11.57
CA VAL A 143 12.22 18.85 -10.38
C VAL A 143 10.95 18.72 -9.54
N TYR A 144 11.09 18.50 -8.26
CA TYR A 144 9.96 18.45 -7.32
C TYR A 144 9.91 19.69 -6.42
N ASP A 145 8.75 20.02 -5.91
CA ASP A 145 8.60 21.05 -4.89
C ASP A 145 9.26 20.56 -3.59
N GLU A 146 10.25 21.31 -3.10
CA GLU A 146 11.06 20.95 -1.92
C GLU A 146 10.23 20.73 -0.66
N ARG A 147 9.04 21.34 -0.57
CA ARG A 147 8.11 21.15 0.55
C ARG A 147 7.64 19.71 0.70
N PHE A 148 7.69 18.92 -0.37
CA PHE A 148 7.24 17.54 -0.41
C PHE A 148 8.39 16.53 -0.46
N LEU A 149 9.62 16.99 -0.71
CA LEU A 149 10.81 16.13 -0.66
C LEU A 149 11.22 15.91 0.80
N CYS A 150 11.31 14.64 1.19
CA CYS A 150 11.87 14.28 2.49
C CYS A 150 13.40 14.16 2.35
N PHE A 151 14.10 15.02 3.06
CA PHE A 151 15.57 15.00 3.15
C PHE A 151 16.03 14.06 4.26
N ALA A 152 17.12 13.38 4.07
CA ALA A 152 17.67 12.40 5.01
C ALA A 152 17.96 12.98 6.42
N PRO A 153 18.05 12.11 7.47
CA PRO A 153 17.97 10.65 7.36
C PRO A 153 16.54 10.15 7.28
N GLN A 154 16.22 9.42 6.23
CA GLN A 154 14.90 8.85 6.03
C GLN A 154 14.67 7.67 6.98
N GLU A 155 15.69 6.84 7.16
CA GLU A 155 15.62 5.61 7.95
C GLU A 155 16.84 5.51 8.87
N ARG A 156 16.63 5.05 10.09
CA ARG A 156 17.70 4.78 11.07
C ARG A 156 17.44 3.46 11.77
N LEU A 157 18.49 2.70 12.00
CA LEU A 157 18.45 1.45 12.76
C LEU A 157 19.06 1.64 14.14
N TYR A 158 18.29 1.31 15.20
CA TYR A 158 18.81 1.21 16.56
C TYR A 158 19.16 -0.23 16.87
N ARG A 159 20.44 -0.50 17.04
CA ARG A 159 20.95 -1.86 17.32
C ARG A 159 22.09 -1.80 18.35
N HIS A 160 22.07 -2.72 19.30
CA HIS A 160 23.11 -2.80 20.36
C HIS A 160 23.32 -1.50 21.15
N GLY A 161 22.24 -0.73 21.37
CA GLY A 161 22.33 0.55 22.10
C GLY A 161 22.84 1.74 21.27
N ILE A 162 23.06 1.56 19.99
CA ILE A 162 23.63 2.57 19.08
C ILE A 162 22.70 2.81 17.88
N TRP A 163 22.55 4.06 17.47
CA TRP A 163 21.90 4.44 16.23
C TRP A 163 22.87 4.39 15.06
N GLN A 164 22.39 3.92 13.91
CA GLN A 164 23.06 4.04 12.62
C GLN A 164 22.10 4.57 11.57
N GLU A 165 22.61 5.24 10.56
CA GLU A 165 21.86 5.62 9.38
C GLU A 165 21.64 4.41 8.47
N GLY A 166 20.47 4.37 7.81
CA GLY A 166 20.05 3.26 6.96
C GLY A 166 19.70 2.01 7.75
N LEU A 167 19.04 1.07 7.06
CA LEU A 167 18.52 -0.18 7.66
C LEU A 167 19.49 -1.35 7.52
N LEU A 168 20.45 -1.31 6.59
CA LEU A 168 21.43 -2.40 6.45
C LEU A 168 22.32 -2.46 7.70
N PRO A 169 22.30 -3.56 8.50
CA PRO A 169 23.05 -3.60 9.76
C PRO A 169 24.57 -3.52 9.55
N GLN A 170 25.17 -2.41 9.92
CA GLN A 170 26.62 -2.19 9.84
C GLN A 170 27.30 -2.46 11.18
N ILE A 171 26.64 -2.05 12.30
CA ILE A 171 27.19 -2.23 13.64
C ILE A 171 27.23 -3.72 14.01
N GLY A 172 28.42 -4.22 14.30
CA GLY A 172 28.66 -5.63 14.61
C GLY A 172 28.76 -6.55 13.38
N ALA A 173 28.70 -6.00 12.16
CA ALA A 173 28.90 -6.77 10.95
C ALA A 173 30.35 -7.28 10.82
N THR A 174 30.52 -8.55 10.54
CA THR A 174 31.83 -9.18 10.30
C THR A 174 32.34 -8.83 8.89
N ARG A 175 33.60 -9.13 8.60
CA ARG A 175 34.16 -9.01 7.24
C ARG A 175 33.40 -9.89 6.24
N ARG A 176 32.95 -11.08 6.66
CA ARG A 176 32.12 -11.96 5.82
C ARG A 176 30.76 -11.33 5.51
N ASP A 177 30.12 -10.70 6.49
CA ASP A 177 28.85 -10.01 6.26
C ASP A 177 29.01 -8.86 5.25
N GLN A 178 30.04 -8.01 5.45
CA GLN A 178 30.35 -6.90 4.53
C GLN A 178 30.66 -7.37 3.11
N GLU A 179 31.35 -8.53 2.98
CA GLU A 179 31.56 -9.15 1.67
C GLU A 179 30.25 -9.58 1.01
N GLN A 180 29.35 -10.20 1.76
CA GLN A 180 28.05 -10.61 1.25
C GLN A 180 27.15 -9.43 0.93
N TYR A 181 27.25 -8.29 1.66
CA TYR A 181 26.58 -7.05 1.32
C TYR A 181 27.02 -6.58 -0.07
N ARG A 182 28.32 -6.47 -0.31
CA ARG A 182 28.85 -6.08 -1.62
C ARG A 182 28.35 -7.00 -2.72
N ARG A 183 28.45 -8.32 -2.54
CA ARG A 183 27.98 -9.33 -3.52
C ARG A 183 26.48 -9.20 -3.79
N PHE A 184 25.68 -8.92 -2.78
CA PHE A 184 24.25 -8.69 -2.94
C PHE A 184 23.98 -7.43 -3.77
N PHE A 185 24.60 -6.31 -3.46
CA PHE A 185 24.41 -5.08 -4.23
C PHE A 185 24.99 -5.18 -5.65
N ASP A 186 26.11 -5.85 -5.85
CA ASP A 186 26.64 -6.15 -7.18
C ASP A 186 25.65 -7.02 -8.01
N LEU A 187 24.96 -7.94 -7.35
CA LEU A 187 23.92 -8.75 -7.98
C LEU A 187 22.71 -7.89 -8.36
N LEU A 188 22.26 -7.01 -7.47
CA LEU A 188 21.18 -6.06 -7.77
C LEU A 188 21.56 -5.15 -8.95
N GLU A 189 22.80 -4.63 -8.97
CA GLU A 189 23.23 -3.74 -10.06
C GLU A 189 23.23 -4.44 -11.42
N ARG A 190 23.59 -5.70 -11.48
CA ARG A 190 23.49 -6.49 -12.73
C ARG A 190 22.04 -6.56 -13.23
N TYR A 191 21.07 -6.83 -12.36
CA TYR A 191 19.66 -6.82 -12.73
C TYR A 191 19.15 -5.42 -13.11
N ARG A 192 19.65 -4.35 -12.46
CA ARG A 192 19.29 -2.96 -12.79
C ARG A 192 19.70 -2.60 -14.21
N GLN A 193 20.85 -3.09 -14.66
CA GLN A 193 21.36 -2.87 -16.02
C GLN A 193 20.75 -3.80 -17.05
N GLN A 194 20.14 -4.89 -16.63
CA GLN A 194 19.57 -5.89 -17.55
C GLN A 194 18.38 -5.30 -18.32
N ARG A 195 18.39 -5.57 -19.63
CA ARG A 195 17.28 -5.21 -20.54
C ARG A 195 16.88 -6.45 -21.35
N SER A 196 15.60 -6.56 -21.66
CA SER A 196 15.11 -7.55 -22.63
C SER A 196 15.61 -7.24 -24.04
N ALA A 197 15.39 -8.17 -24.97
CA ALA A 197 15.68 -7.96 -26.38
C ALA A 197 14.91 -6.78 -26.99
N THR A 198 13.78 -6.41 -26.41
CA THR A 198 12.92 -5.28 -26.82
C THR A 198 13.16 -4.01 -25.99
N GLY A 199 14.11 -4.05 -25.06
CA GLY A 199 14.58 -2.88 -24.31
C GLY A 199 13.91 -2.66 -22.96
N GLU A 200 12.93 -3.50 -22.55
CA GLU A 200 12.31 -3.40 -21.25
C GLU A 200 13.32 -3.67 -20.12
N ARG A 201 13.17 -2.96 -19.03
CA ARG A 201 13.93 -3.20 -17.82
C ARG A 201 13.55 -4.52 -17.17
N ALA A 202 14.49 -5.16 -16.49
CA ALA A 202 14.21 -6.38 -15.73
C ALA A 202 13.07 -6.14 -14.71
N PHE A 203 13.11 -5.00 -14.01
CA PHE A 203 12.11 -4.60 -13.02
C PHE A 203 11.75 -3.11 -13.20
N ALA A 204 10.45 -2.80 -13.22
CA ALA A 204 9.92 -1.45 -13.39
C ALA A 204 8.66 -1.23 -12.55
N ILE A 205 8.34 0.03 -12.27
CA ILE A 205 7.02 0.46 -11.77
C ILE A 205 6.37 1.31 -12.88
N PRO A 206 5.18 0.92 -13.36
CA PRO A 206 4.33 -0.25 -13.00
C PRO A 206 4.97 -1.60 -13.36
N ALA A 207 4.72 -2.62 -12.53
CA ALA A 207 5.28 -3.96 -12.69
C ALA A 207 4.97 -4.61 -14.06
N VAL A 208 3.85 -4.24 -14.69
CA VAL A 208 3.46 -4.71 -16.03
C VAL A 208 4.44 -4.29 -17.13
N LEU A 209 5.26 -3.27 -16.90
CA LEU A 209 6.31 -2.79 -17.81
C LEU A 209 7.67 -3.45 -17.55
N SER A 210 7.75 -4.35 -16.58
CA SER A 210 8.94 -5.19 -16.38
C SER A 210 9.08 -6.21 -17.50
N SER A 211 10.32 -6.61 -17.82
CA SER A 211 10.60 -7.66 -18.80
C SER A 211 9.88 -8.97 -18.46
N ARG A 212 9.40 -9.64 -19.48
CA ARG A 212 8.76 -10.95 -19.40
C ARG A 212 9.68 -12.08 -19.88
N ASP A 213 10.98 -11.85 -19.89
CA ASP A 213 11.95 -12.87 -20.24
C ASP A 213 11.78 -14.11 -19.34
N PRO A 214 11.80 -15.34 -19.91
CA PRO A 214 11.52 -16.56 -19.16
C PRO A 214 12.42 -16.74 -17.93
N GLU A 215 13.67 -16.31 -17.98
CA GLU A 215 14.62 -16.37 -16.87
C GLU A 215 14.22 -15.45 -15.71
N LEU A 216 13.65 -14.28 -15.99
CA LEU A 216 13.14 -13.36 -14.97
C LEU A 216 11.82 -13.86 -14.38
N LEU A 217 10.92 -14.39 -15.23
CA LEU A 217 9.67 -14.98 -14.75
C LEU A 217 9.91 -16.23 -13.90
N ALA A 218 10.98 -17.00 -14.17
CA ALA A 218 11.36 -18.16 -13.37
C ALA A 218 11.71 -17.79 -11.91
N LEU A 219 12.13 -16.54 -11.65
CA LEU A 219 12.38 -16.05 -10.28
C LEU A 219 11.11 -16.06 -9.40
N ASP A 220 9.93 -16.04 -10.01
CA ASP A 220 8.67 -16.13 -9.27
C ASP A 220 8.37 -17.54 -8.73
N THR A 221 9.11 -18.56 -9.18
CA THR A 221 8.94 -19.94 -8.75
C THR A 221 9.73 -20.31 -7.48
N LEU A 222 10.61 -19.44 -7.01
CA LEU A 222 11.38 -19.66 -5.79
C LEU A 222 11.23 -18.49 -4.81
N SER A 223 11.42 -18.77 -3.53
CA SER A 223 11.38 -17.71 -2.52
C SER A 223 12.64 -16.84 -2.57
N MET A 224 12.52 -15.59 -2.14
CA MET A 224 13.67 -14.67 -2.04
C MET A 224 14.77 -15.25 -1.14
N ARG A 225 14.42 -15.98 -0.06
CA ARG A 225 15.39 -16.67 0.77
C ARG A 225 16.13 -17.77 0.00
N ALA A 226 15.42 -18.59 -0.78
CA ALA A 226 16.03 -19.64 -1.59
C ALA A 226 16.98 -19.06 -2.64
N PHE A 227 16.57 -17.97 -3.30
CA PHE A 227 17.40 -17.21 -4.24
C PHE A 227 18.70 -16.73 -3.59
N MET A 228 18.64 -16.12 -2.41
CA MET A 228 19.84 -15.66 -1.68
C MET A 228 20.79 -16.81 -1.41
N LEU A 229 20.28 -17.93 -0.91
CA LEU A 229 21.10 -19.11 -0.58
C LEU A 229 21.74 -19.74 -1.84
N GLN A 230 21.04 -19.79 -2.96
CA GLN A 230 21.61 -20.24 -4.24
C GLN A 230 22.79 -19.37 -4.70
N HIS A 231 22.78 -18.08 -4.35
CA HIS A 231 23.88 -17.15 -4.63
C HIS A 231 24.95 -17.15 -3.52
N GLY A 232 24.89 -18.07 -2.53
CA GLY A 232 25.84 -18.16 -1.42
C GLY A 232 25.76 -16.92 -0.48
N LEU A 233 24.60 -16.31 -0.37
CA LEU A 233 24.30 -15.21 0.53
C LEU A 233 23.58 -15.77 1.76
N ASP A 234 24.33 -16.08 2.82
CA ASP A 234 23.84 -16.73 4.05
C ASP A 234 24.07 -15.88 5.32
N SER A 235 24.54 -14.64 5.16
CA SER A 235 24.73 -13.69 6.26
C SER A 235 23.40 -13.37 6.95
N GLU A 236 23.33 -13.62 8.27
CA GLU A 236 22.12 -13.38 9.05
C GLU A 236 21.69 -11.90 9.02
N PRO A 237 22.58 -10.89 9.19
CA PRO A 237 22.20 -9.49 9.05
C PRO A 237 21.69 -9.12 7.65
N LEU A 238 22.25 -9.72 6.59
CA LEU A 238 21.74 -9.51 5.22
C LEU A 238 20.34 -10.11 5.06
N HIS A 239 20.13 -11.33 5.56
CA HIS A 239 18.80 -11.94 5.55
C HIS A 239 17.78 -11.12 6.34
N TRP A 240 18.17 -10.53 7.46
CA TRP A 240 17.31 -9.61 8.22
C TRP A 240 16.90 -8.41 7.38
N TYR A 241 17.87 -7.76 6.70
CA TYR A 241 17.61 -6.60 5.84
C TYR A 241 16.66 -6.92 4.68
N VAL A 242 16.92 -8.00 3.95
CA VAL A 242 16.06 -8.44 2.84
C VAL A 242 14.67 -8.87 3.32
N ASN A 243 14.61 -9.53 4.49
CA ASN A 243 13.33 -9.89 5.10
C ASN A 243 12.52 -8.67 5.55
N TYR A 244 13.19 -7.61 6.01
CA TYR A 244 12.54 -6.34 6.32
C TYR A 244 11.84 -5.80 5.06
N GLY A 245 12.53 -5.67 3.93
CA GLY A 245 11.94 -5.19 2.68
C GLY A 245 10.77 -6.05 2.18
N CYS A 246 10.86 -7.38 2.32
CA CYS A 246 9.76 -8.27 1.96
C CYS A 246 8.53 -8.07 2.87
N ARG A 247 8.74 -7.89 4.17
CA ARG A 247 7.63 -7.65 5.11
C ARG A 247 7.02 -6.28 4.94
N ASP A 248 7.82 -5.28 4.62
CA ASP A 248 7.38 -3.92 4.41
C ASP A 248 6.45 -3.80 3.21
N ASP A 249 6.81 -4.37 2.06
CA ASP A 249 6.02 -4.27 0.83
C ASP A 249 4.90 -5.31 0.72
N TYR A 250 5.17 -6.56 1.14
CA TYR A 250 4.27 -7.69 0.87
C TYR A 250 3.62 -8.26 2.13
N GLY A 251 3.96 -7.74 3.32
CA GLY A 251 3.43 -8.22 4.58
C GLY A 251 3.80 -9.67 4.90
N SER A 252 4.77 -10.25 4.20
CA SER A 252 5.16 -11.65 4.32
C SER A 252 6.67 -11.83 4.43
N HIS A 253 7.08 -13.00 4.92
CA HIS A 253 8.48 -13.33 5.16
C HIS A 253 9.22 -13.60 3.84
N HIS A 254 10.52 -13.24 3.74
CA HIS A 254 11.33 -13.49 2.54
C HIS A 254 11.44 -15.00 2.17
N GLY A 255 11.06 -15.91 3.05
CA GLY A 255 10.91 -17.34 2.74
C GLY A 255 9.62 -17.70 2.00
N GLU A 256 8.66 -16.79 1.93
CA GLU A 256 7.35 -16.94 1.28
C GLU A 256 7.19 -15.98 0.09
N VAL A 257 7.76 -14.79 0.18
CA VAL A 257 7.80 -13.83 -0.93
C VAL A 257 8.68 -14.39 -2.04
N SER A 258 8.22 -14.31 -3.29
CA SER A 258 8.99 -14.79 -4.43
C SER A 258 10.28 -13.98 -4.65
N ALA A 259 11.28 -14.57 -5.27
CA ALA A 259 12.52 -13.88 -5.60
C ALA A 259 12.26 -12.72 -6.58
N TRP A 260 11.31 -12.89 -7.51
CA TRP A 260 10.90 -11.82 -8.40
C TRP A 260 10.39 -10.60 -7.63
N ALA A 261 9.46 -10.81 -6.70
CA ALA A 261 8.89 -9.74 -5.90
C ALA A 261 9.95 -9.12 -4.97
N GLY A 262 10.76 -9.93 -4.29
CA GLY A 262 11.84 -9.43 -3.44
C GLY A 262 12.86 -8.58 -4.19
N LEU A 263 13.26 -8.98 -5.39
CA LEU A 263 14.14 -8.18 -6.26
C LEU A 263 13.46 -6.93 -6.76
N HIS A 264 12.18 -7.00 -7.12
CA HIS A 264 11.40 -5.85 -7.56
C HIS A 264 11.38 -4.73 -6.51
N TYR A 265 11.29 -5.07 -5.22
CA TYR A 265 11.39 -4.10 -4.12
C TYR A 265 12.66 -3.24 -4.21
N PHE A 266 13.82 -3.87 -4.42
CA PHE A 266 15.12 -3.19 -4.44
C PHE A 266 15.45 -2.51 -5.77
N LEU A 267 14.81 -2.91 -6.87
CA LEU A 267 15.24 -2.56 -8.23
C LEU A 267 14.30 -1.59 -8.96
N SER A 268 13.04 -1.49 -8.52
CA SER A 268 12.05 -0.67 -9.22
C SER A 268 11.86 0.73 -8.64
N ARG A 269 12.44 1.01 -7.45
CA ARG A 269 12.33 2.30 -6.74
C ARG A 269 13.55 3.17 -7.03
N ASP A 270 13.75 3.52 -8.29
CA ASP A 270 14.92 4.23 -8.79
C ASP A 270 14.58 5.55 -9.48
N GLY A 271 13.46 6.16 -9.09
CA GLY A 271 13.14 7.52 -9.50
C GLY A 271 14.19 8.50 -9.00
N PHE A 272 14.39 9.57 -9.76
CA PHE A 272 15.38 10.58 -9.49
C PHE A 272 14.76 11.98 -9.48
N ALA A 273 15.31 12.89 -8.68
CA ALA A 273 14.95 14.30 -8.65
C ALA A 273 16.19 15.13 -8.99
N ALA A 274 16.09 16.10 -9.90
CA ALA A 274 17.19 16.99 -10.24
C ALA A 274 17.61 17.89 -9.07
N ASN A 275 16.71 18.14 -8.13
CA ASN A 275 16.92 18.95 -6.93
C ASN A 275 16.95 18.12 -5.65
N GLY A 276 17.37 16.85 -5.74
CA GLY A 276 17.41 15.94 -4.60
C GLY A 276 18.63 15.01 -4.61
N ASP A 277 18.83 14.30 -3.51
CA ASP A 277 19.91 13.33 -3.32
C ASP A 277 19.34 11.90 -3.46
N GLY A 278 19.55 11.20 -4.48
CA GLY A 278 19.25 9.83 -4.90
C GLY A 278 18.26 8.91 -4.15
N GLU A 279 18.06 9.04 -2.84
CA GLU A 279 17.21 8.16 -2.04
C GLU A 279 16.01 8.87 -1.38
N GLN A 280 15.54 9.96 -1.96
CA GLN A 280 14.46 10.73 -1.40
C GLN A 280 13.09 10.15 -1.73
N VAL A 281 12.13 10.50 -0.88
CA VAL A 281 10.71 10.18 -1.07
C VAL A 281 9.87 11.45 -1.01
N LEU A 282 8.68 11.40 -1.60
CA LEU A 282 7.66 12.43 -1.42
C LEU A 282 6.82 12.08 -0.21
N THR A 283 6.53 13.06 0.63
CA THR A 283 5.70 12.88 1.82
C THR A 283 4.87 14.11 2.16
N TRP A 284 3.80 13.90 2.92
CA TRP A 284 2.86 14.90 3.40
C TRP A 284 2.52 14.62 4.86
N PRO A 285 2.11 15.62 5.67
CA PRO A 285 1.68 15.38 7.05
C PRO A 285 0.58 14.32 7.17
N GLU A 286 -0.36 14.29 6.22
CA GLU A 286 -1.44 13.30 6.12
C GLU A 286 -0.99 11.98 5.47
N GLY A 287 0.29 11.88 5.10
CA GLY A 287 0.75 10.81 4.22
C GLY A 287 0.04 10.84 2.86
N ASN A 288 -0.13 9.67 2.23
CA ASN A 288 -0.74 9.58 0.90
C ASN A 288 -2.24 9.94 0.86
N ALA A 289 -2.86 10.21 2.02
CA ALA A 289 -4.21 10.78 2.06
C ALA A 289 -4.29 12.14 1.37
N TRP A 290 -3.21 12.92 1.40
CA TRP A 290 -3.13 14.17 0.66
C TRP A 290 -3.39 13.96 -0.84
N LEU A 291 -2.72 13.00 -1.45
CA LEU A 291 -2.92 12.65 -2.87
C LEU A 291 -4.37 12.21 -3.15
N ALA A 292 -4.93 11.37 -2.29
CA ALA A 292 -6.32 10.91 -2.41
C ALA A 292 -7.32 12.08 -2.37
N GLN A 293 -7.12 13.02 -1.46
CA GLN A 293 -7.96 14.21 -1.31
C GLN A 293 -7.83 15.15 -2.51
N GLN A 294 -6.60 15.41 -2.99
CA GLN A 294 -6.36 16.25 -4.16
C GLN A 294 -7.00 15.68 -5.44
N MET A 295 -6.97 14.38 -5.63
CA MET A 295 -7.69 13.74 -6.74
C MET A 295 -9.19 13.91 -6.59
N ARG A 296 -9.75 13.55 -5.42
CA ARG A 296 -11.19 13.61 -5.16
C ARG A 296 -11.79 14.99 -5.41
N GLN A 297 -11.15 16.06 -4.96
CA GLN A 297 -11.63 17.44 -5.12
C GLN A 297 -11.93 17.82 -6.57
N ARG A 298 -11.34 17.16 -7.56
CA ARG A 298 -11.53 17.44 -8.99
C ARG A 298 -12.83 16.88 -9.57
N PHE A 299 -13.50 15.96 -8.83
CA PHE A 299 -14.74 15.30 -9.27
C PHE A 299 -15.61 14.86 -8.07
N ASP A 300 -15.59 15.65 -6.98
CA ASP A 300 -16.28 15.30 -5.72
C ASP A 300 -17.78 15.02 -5.91
N GLU A 301 -18.44 15.74 -6.80
CA GLU A 301 -19.85 15.57 -7.14
C GLU A 301 -20.18 14.21 -7.80
N ARG A 302 -19.16 13.48 -8.23
CA ARG A 302 -19.29 12.15 -8.85
C ARG A 302 -18.92 11.02 -7.90
N VAL A 303 -18.63 11.34 -6.64
CA VAL A 303 -18.26 10.35 -5.61
C VAL A 303 -19.44 10.12 -4.67
N GLU A 304 -19.83 8.87 -4.54
CA GLU A 304 -20.86 8.42 -3.61
C GLU A 304 -20.20 7.62 -2.49
N THR A 305 -20.14 8.17 -1.28
CA THR A 305 -19.59 7.48 -0.09
C THR A 305 -20.70 6.84 0.72
N ALA A 306 -20.35 5.94 1.66
CA ALA A 306 -21.29 5.06 2.37
C ALA A 306 -22.16 4.26 1.39
N ALA A 307 -21.60 3.89 0.24
CA ALA A 307 -22.24 3.25 -0.89
C ALA A 307 -21.61 1.88 -1.17
N LEU A 308 -22.28 0.81 -0.74
CA LEU A 308 -21.80 -0.55 -0.92
C LEU A 308 -22.38 -1.15 -2.21
N VAL A 309 -21.52 -1.40 -3.18
CA VAL A 309 -21.91 -2.23 -4.34
C VAL A 309 -21.96 -3.68 -3.89
N HIS A 310 -23.16 -4.26 -3.94
CA HIS A 310 -23.38 -5.63 -3.44
C HIS A 310 -23.76 -6.63 -4.55
N ARG A 311 -24.04 -6.15 -5.77
CA ARG A 311 -24.28 -6.97 -6.93
C ARG A 311 -23.79 -6.26 -8.19
N ILE A 312 -23.12 -7.00 -9.06
CA ILE A 312 -22.71 -6.61 -10.41
C ILE A 312 -23.14 -7.74 -11.35
N ALA A 313 -23.91 -7.44 -12.39
CA ALA A 313 -24.34 -8.42 -13.37
C ALA A 313 -24.15 -7.88 -14.79
N GLU A 314 -23.52 -8.67 -15.64
CA GLU A 314 -23.29 -8.32 -17.04
C GLU A 314 -24.47 -8.70 -17.91
N TYR A 315 -24.79 -7.84 -18.86
CA TYR A 315 -25.77 -8.03 -19.91
C TYR A 315 -25.15 -7.67 -21.26
N PRO A 316 -25.73 -8.10 -22.39
CA PRO A 316 -25.09 -7.90 -23.71
C PRO A 316 -24.75 -6.46 -24.08
N ARG A 317 -25.42 -5.47 -23.49
CA ARG A 317 -25.25 -4.04 -23.84
C ARG A 317 -24.96 -3.11 -22.66
N HIS A 318 -25.00 -3.61 -21.42
CA HIS A 318 -24.77 -2.83 -20.21
C HIS A 318 -24.41 -3.75 -19.05
N VAL A 319 -23.96 -3.15 -17.97
CA VAL A 319 -23.75 -3.82 -16.68
C VAL A 319 -24.70 -3.21 -15.66
N GLU A 320 -25.38 -4.03 -14.86
CA GLU A 320 -26.17 -3.55 -13.74
C GLU A 320 -25.38 -3.68 -12.43
N LEU A 321 -25.42 -2.62 -11.63
CA LEU A 321 -24.89 -2.60 -10.27
C LEU A 321 -26.02 -2.28 -9.30
N ASP A 322 -26.18 -3.09 -8.25
CA ASP A 322 -27.05 -2.76 -7.13
C ASP A 322 -26.18 -2.17 -6.01
N VAL A 323 -26.45 -0.91 -5.69
CA VAL A 323 -25.66 -0.11 -4.76
C VAL A 323 -26.52 0.22 -3.54
N TYR A 324 -26.11 -0.28 -2.37
CA TYR A 324 -26.75 0.02 -1.10
C TYR A 324 -26.20 1.33 -0.53
N LEU A 325 -27.06 2.32 -0.38
CA LEU A 325 -26.77 3.62 0.24
C LEU A 325 -27.03 3.51 1.74
N ALA A 326 -25.97 3.36 2.52
CA ALA A 326 -26.07 3.04 3.96
C ALA A 326 -26.74 4.15 4.77
N ARG A 327 -26.53 5.43 4.43
CA ARG A 327 -27.14 6.58 5.11
C ARG A 327 -28.65 6.66 4.90
N GLU A 328 -29.14 6.12 3.78
CA GLU A 328 -30.54 6.18 3.37
C GLU A 328 -31.27 4.85 3.58
N ASN A 329 -30.53 3.79 3.93
CA ASN A 329 -31.01 2.42 4.07
C ASN A 329 -31.83 1.94 2.86
N ARG A 330 -31.38 2.23 1.65
CA ARG A 330 -32.02 1.82 0.39
C ARG A 330 -31.00 1.38 -0.64
N THR A 331 -31.45 0.62 -1.62
CA THR A 331 -30.65 0.20 -2.78
C THR A 331 -31.08 0.98 -4.02
N VAL A 332 -30.09 1.43 -4.80
CA VAL A 332 -30.26 2.02 -6.13
C VAL A 332 -29.62 1.10 -7.15
N ARG A 333 -30.32 0.80 -8.23
CA ARG A 333 -29.74 0.13 -9.38
C ARG A 333 -29.11 1.12 -10.32
N TRP A 334 -27.87 0.85 -10.73
CA TRP A 334 -27.17 1.61 -11.77
C TRP A 334 -26.98 0.75 -13.01
N ARG A 335 -27.29 1.30 -14.17
CA ARG A 335 -26.93 0.72 -15.47
C ARG A 335 -25.75 1.48 -16.03
N ALA A 336 -24.63 0.78 -16.20
CA ALA A 336 -23.39 1.34 -16.70
C ALA A 336 -23.01 0.71 -18.05
N ASN A 337 -22.36 1.48 -18.93
CA ASN A 337 -21.78 0.89 -20.14
C ASN A 337 -20.52 0.07 -19.82
N ARG A 338 -19.77 0.48 -18.79
CA ARG A 338 -18.54 -0.19 -18.30
C ARG A 338 -18.46 -0.10 -16.79
N VAL A 339 -17.75 -1.06 -16.19
CA VAL A 339 -17.42 -1.07 -14.77
C VAL A 339 -15.90 -1.17 -14.61
N ILE A 340 -15.34 -0.34 -13.75
CA ILE A 340 -13.97 -0.46 -13.25
C ILE A 340 -14.07 -0.99 -11.82
N PHE A 341 -13.63 -2.23 -11.60
CA PHE A 341 -13.59 -2.81 -10.27
C PHE A 341 -12.25 -2.47 -9.61
N ALA A 342 -12.26 -1.54 -8.68
CA ALA A 342 -11.10 -1.01 -7.96
C ALA A 342 -11.15 -1.32 -6.45
N ALA A 343 -12.04 -2.22 -6.03
CA ALA A 343 -12.09 -2.77 -4.69
C ALA A 343 -11.15 -3.98 -4.54
N PRO A 344 -10.86 -4.45 -3.32
CA PRO A 344 -10.02 -5.63 -3.11
C PRO A 344 -10.53 -6.84 -3.87
N VAL A 345 -9.63 -7.57 -4.54
CA VAL A 345 -10.00 -8.65 -5.46
C VAL A 345 -10.77 -9.78 -4.77
N PHE A 346 -10.52 -10.03 -3.47
CA PHE A 346 -11.28 -11.03 -2.71
C PHE A 346 -12.79 -10.72 -2.59
N VAL A 347 -13.20 -9.46 -2.83
CA VAL A 347 -14.62 -9.07 -2.82
C VAL A 347 -15.33 -9.48 -4.12
N LEU A 348 -14.57 -9.60 -5.22
CA LEU A 348 -15.11 -9.87 -6.56
C LEU A 348 -16.06 -11.07 -6.61
N PRO A 349 -15.71 -12.25 -6.06
CA PRO A 349 -16.62 -13.43 -6.07
C PRO A 349 -17.89 -13.25 -5.27
N HIS A 350 -17.97 -12.24 -4.41
CA HIS A 350 -19.13 -11.98 -3.57
C HIS A 350 -20.13 -11.01 -4.22
N VAL A 351 -19.68 -10.21 -5.17
CA VAL A 351 -20.50 -9.14 -5.77
C VAL A 351 -20.79 -9.36 -7.25
N VAL A 352 -19.93 -10.06 -8.00
CA VAL A 352 -20.12 -10.33 -9.43
C VAL A 352 -20.93 -11.59 -9.61
N ALA A 353 -22.11 -11.45 -10.24
CA ALA A 353 -22.90 -12.58 -10.67
C ALA A 353 -22.20 -13.27 -11.86
N ASP A 354 -22.19 -14.58 -11.88
CA ASP A 354 -21.62 -15.38 -12.99
C ASP A 354 -20.14 -15.06 -13.29
N LEU A 355 -19.36 -14.81 -12.21
CA LEU A 355 -17.93 -14.53 -12.31
C LEU A 355 -17.21 -15.69 -13.03
N ASP A 356 -16.44 -15.35 -14.07
CA ASP A 356 -15.60 -16.31 -14.79
C ASP A 356 -14.68 -17.09 -13.85
N SER A 357 -14.49 -18.40 -14.14
CA SER A 357 -13.71 -19.29 -13.28
C SER A 357 -12.24 -18.83 -13.16
N SER A 358 -11.64 -18.33 -14.23
CA SER A 358 -10.26 -17.85 -14.21
C SER A 358 -10.06 -16.63 -13.30
N LEU A 359 -11.02 -15.71 -13.29
CA LEU A 359 -11.02 -14.56 -12.38
C LEU A 359 -11.29 -14.99 -10.92
N ARG A 360 -12.15 -16.00 -10.72
CA ARG A 360 -12.40 -16.57 -9.39
C ARG A 360 -11.14 -17.23 -8.83
N ASP A 361 -10.44 -18.01 -9.65
CA ASP A 361 -9.21 -18.68 -9.28
C ASP A 361 -8.11 -17.65 -8.98
N ALA A 362 -7.96 -16.62 -9.81
CA ALA A 362 -7.04 -15.51 -9.59
C ALA A 362 -7.34 -14.76 -8.29
N ALA A 363 -8.63 -14.47 -8.01
CA ALA A 363 -9.05 -13.82 -6.76
C ALA A 363 -8.75 -14.67 -5.52
N SER A 364 -8.83 -15.98 -5.64
CA SER A 364 -8.54 -16.94 -4.55
C SER A 364 -7.05 -17.13 -4.33
N ALA A 365 -6.21 -16.93 -5.35
CA ALA A 365 -4.76 -17.04 -5.27
C ALA A 365 -4.09 -15.85 -4.55
N VAL A 366 -4.76 -14.69 -4.50
CA VAL A 366 -4.22 -13.50 -3.83
C VAL A 366 -4.31 -13.66 -2.32
N GLN A 367 -3.17 -13.57 -1.64
CA GLN A 367 -3.10 -13.59 -0.18
C GLN A 367 -3.01 -12.16 0.38
N TYR A 368 -3.57 -11.98 1.57
CA TYR A 368 -3.61 -10.70 2.26
C TYR A 368 -2.97 -10.83 3.63
N ALA A 369 -2.09 -9.90 3.98
CA ALA A 369 -1.48 -9.82 5.30
C ALA A 369 -2.21 -8.79 6.17
N PRO A 370 -2.39 -9.06 7.48
CA PRO A 370 -2.88 -8.06 8.41
C PRO A 370 -1.80 -7.00 8.63
N TRP A 371 -2.21 -5.74 8.70
CA TRP A 371 -1.34 -4.61 8.96
C TRP A 371 -1.87 -3.79 10.13
N LEU A 372 -1.04 -3.53 11.12
CA LEU A 372 -1.35 -2.67 12.27
C LEU A 372 -0.38 -1.49 12.30
N VAL A 373 -0.94 -0.28 12.27
CA VAL A 373 -0.19 0.96 12.42
C VAL A 373 -0.57 1.59 13.76
N ALA A 374 0.43 1.95 14.56
CA ALA A 374 0.24 2.66 15.82
C ALA A 374 0.67 4.12 15.68
N ASN A 375 -0.29 5.04 15.79
CA ASN A 375 -0.03 6.47 15.85
C ASN A 375 -0.01 6.91 17.32
N LEU A 376 1.12 7.42 17.79
CA LEU A 376 1.32 7.83 19.18
C LEU A 376 1.42 9.35 19.25
N THR A 377 0.57 9.96 20.09
CA THR A 377 0.69 11.38 20.43
C THR A 377 1.52 11.52 21.70
N LEU A 378 2.65 12.21 21.60
CA LEU A 378 3.57 12.42 22.71
C LEU A 378 3.19 13.70 23.46
N GLY A 379 3.32 13.70 24.80
CA GLY A 379 3.10 14.89 25.63
C GLY A 379 4.20 15.93 25.51
N GLU A 380 5.40 15.49 25.11
CA GLU A 380 6.59 16.34 24.94
C GLU A 380 7.35 15.91 23.67
N ALA A 381 8.10 16.84 23.09
CA ALA A 381 8.97 16.51 21.96
C ALA A 381 10.05 15.51 22.41
N LEU A 382 10.33 14.54 21.53
CA LEU A 382 11.44 13.61 21.76
C LEU A 382 12.74 14.41 21.85
N GLN A 383 13.43 14.32 22.97
CA GLN A 383 14.78 14.83 23.08
C GLN A 383 15.69 13.90 22.27
N HIS A 384 16.34 14.42 21.24
CA HIS A 384 17.44 13.71 20.58
C HIS A 384 18.52 13.51 21.64
N GLY A 385 18.69 12.27 22.12
CA GLY A 385 19.80 11.95 23.03
C GLY A 385 21.12 12.34 22.35
N ASN A 386 22.04 12.90 23.12
CA ASN A 386 23.39 13.26 22.69
C ASN A 386 24.09 12.01 22.11
N GLY A 387 24.05 11.83 20.81
CA GLY A 387 24.56 10.66 20.09
C GLY A 387 24.02 10.51 18.67
N ALA A 388 23.12 11.40 18.23
CA ALA A 388 22.73 11.51 16.83
C ALA A 388 23.38 12.76 16.25
N ALA A 389 24.64 12.64 15.87
CA ALA A 389 25.32 13.52 14.93
C ALA A 389 25.48 12.74 13.64
#